data_389acfb62819ff247fd3163059485c14
#
_entry.id   389acfb62819ff247fd3163059485c14
#
_cell.length_a   1.000
_cell.length_b   1.000
_cell.length_c   1.000
_cell.angle_alpha   90.00
_cell.angle_beta   90.00
_cell.angle_gamma   90.00
#
_symmetry.space_group_name_H-M   'P 1'
#
loop_
_entity.id
_entity.type
_entity.pdbx_description
1 polymer ?
#
loop_
_entity_poly.entity_id
_entity_poly.type
_entity_poly.pdbx_seq_one_letter_code
_entity_poly.pdbx_strand_id
1 'polypeptide(L)'
;MSDANGGAPADYSDLRAMFINCTLKRSPEQSHTQGLADLSIAIMEKHGVAVDQLRAVDHDIATGVWPDMTEHGWATDEWPAIFERVMAADILVLGMSIWLGEKSSVATQIVERLYGNSHLLNDAGQYAYYGRVGGCLVTGNEDGVKHCGMNVLYSLQHLGYTIPPQADAGWIGEAGPGPSYLDEGSGGPENDFTNRNTTFATWNMLHLARMLKDAGGIPAHGNQRSEWDAGCRFEFSNPEHR
;
A
#
# COMPACT_ATOMS: atom_id res chain seq x y z
N MET A 1 -26.55 -10.98 -9.43
CA MET A 1 -26.95 -9.59 -9.71
C MET A 1 -26.38 -9.23 -11.07
N SER A 2 -27.20 -8.96 -12.07
CA SER A 2 -26.72 -8.53 -13.38
C SER A 2 -26.21 -7.08 -13.25
N ASP A 3 -24.99 -6.84 -13.73
CA ASP A 3 -24.43 -5.49 -13.79
C ASP A 3 -25.39 -4.57 -14.53
N ALA A 4 -25.70 -3.43 -13.92
CA ALA A 4 -26.62 -2.43 -14.48
C ALA A 4 -26.13 -1.83 -15.83
N ASN A 5 -24.90 -2.17 -16.26
CA ASN A 5 -24.29 -1.69 -17.52
C ASN A 5 -24.19 -2.77 -18.62
N GLY A 6 -24.68 -4.00 -18.42
CA GLY A 6 -24.73 -5.03 -19.47
C GLY A 6 -23.40 -5.51 -20.04
N GLY A 7 -22.26 -5.16 -19.40
CA GLY A 7 -20.94 -5.68 -19.74
C GLY A 7 -20.62 -6.99 -19.05
N ALA A 8 -19.69 -7.77 -19.58
CA ALA A 8 -19.14 -8.91 -18.86
C ALA A 8 -18.49 -8.44 -17.54
N PRO A 9 -18.56 -9.24 -16.47
CA PRO A 9 -17.86 -8.93 -15.23
C PRO A 9 -16.39 -8.64 -15.52
N ALA A 10 -15.82 -7.62 -14.85
CA ALA A 10 -14.41 -7.31 -15.02
C ALA A 10 -13.55 -8.49 -14.56
N ASP A 11 -12.54 -8.84 -15.33
CA ASP A 11 -11.57 -9.88 -15.01
C ASP A 11 -10.39 -9.25 -14.24
N TYR A 12 -10.10 -9.77 -13.06
CA TYR A 12 -9.00 -9.33 -12.20
C TYR A 12 -7.87 -10.36 -12.12
N SER A 13 -7.97 -11.48 -12.84
CA SER A 13 -7.07 -12.65 -12.68
C SER A 13 -5.62 -12.39 -13.11
N ASP A 14 -5.37 -11.34 -13.89
CA ASP A 14 -4.04 -10.89 -14.28
C ASP A 14 -3.46 -9.81 -13.37
N LEU A 15 -4.22 -9.37 -12.35
CA LEU A 15 -3.73 -8.44 -11.34
C LEU A 15 -2.88 -9.17 -10.29
N ARG A 16 -1.96 -8.40 -9.70
CA ARG A 16 -1.13 -8.82 -8.59
C ARG A 16 -1.25 -7.81 -7.45
N ALA A 17 -1.39 -8.31 -6.22
CA ALA A 17 -1.40 -7.49 -5.03
C ALA A 17 -0.28 -7.91 -4.09
N MET A 18 0.34 -6.95 -3.41
CA MET A 18 1.30 -7.18 -2.34
C MET A 18 0.78 -6.57 -1.04
N PHE A 19 0.74 -7.39 0.00
CA PHE A 19 0.40 -6.98 1.36
C PHE A 19 1.66 -6.99 2.22
N ILE A 20 2.03 -5.84 2.77
CA ILE A 20 3.13 -5.74 3.74
C ILE A 20 2.54 -5.53 5.12
N ASN A 21 2.64 -6.56 5.96
CA ASN A 21 2.23 -6.50 7.35
C ASN A 21 3.35 -5.87 8.19
N CYS A 22 3.09 -4.65 8.67
CA CYS A 22 4.00 -3.85 9.48
C CYS A 22 3.71 -4.00 10.99
N THR A 23 3.27 -5.18 11.43
CA THR A 23 3.18 -5.52 12.85
C THR A 23 4.57 -5.49 13.50
N LEU A 24 4.62 -5.29 14.83
CA LEU A 24 5.86 -5.41 15.61
C LEU A 24 6.14 -6.85 16.11
N LYS A 25 5.25 -7.78 15.81
CA LYS A 25 5.32 -9.18 16.27
C LYS A 25 5.91 -10.06 15.17
N ARG A 26 6.98 -10.79 15.49
CA ARG A 26 7.57 -11.79 14.57
C ARG A 26 6.70 -13.04 14.46
N SER A 27 6.81 -13.74 13.34
CA SER A 27 6.22 -15.07 13.17
C SER A 27 6.84 -16.07 14.16
N PRO A 28 6.09 -17.00 14.72
CA PRO A 28 4.68 -17.32 14.45
C PRO A 28 3.67 -16.56 15.34
N GLU A 29 4.05 -15.49 16.02
CA GLU A 29 3.16 -14.77 16.92
C GLU A 29 1.95 -14.21 16.14
N GLN A 30 0.74 -14.33 16.73
CA GLN A 30 -0.49 -13.86 16.11
C GLN A 30 -0.45 -12.35 15.84
N SER A 31 -0.73 -11.96 14.60
CA SER A 31 -0.86 -10.56 14.19
C SER A 31 -2.33 -10.21 13.97
N HIS A 32 -2.85 -9.27 14.76
CA HIS A 32 -4.20 -8.75 14.59
C HIS A 32 -4.35 -7.97 13.26
N THR A 33 -3.30 -7.29 12.86
CA THR A 33 -3.23 -6.61 11.55
C THR A 33 -3.32 -7.59 10.40
N GLN A 34 -2.72 -8.79 10.52
CA GLN A 34 -2.87 -9.84 9.52
C GLN A 34 -4.32 -10.30 9.42
N GLY A 35 -4.99 -10.52 10.56
CA GLY A 35 -6.39 -10.94 10.56
C GLY A 35 -7.33 -9.96 9.84
N LEU A 36 -7.07 -8.66 9.92
CA LEU A 36 -7.81 -7.67 9.14
C LEU A 36 -7.42 -7.72 7.65
N ALA A 37 -6.13 -7.92 7.35
CA ALA A 37 -5.66 -8.04 5.97
C ALA A 37 -6.22 -9.29 5.27
N ASP A 38 -6.40 -10.39 6.00
CA ASP A 38 -6.92 -11.66 5.47
C ASP A 38 -8.31 -11.51 4.85
N LEU A 39 -9.14 -10.58 5.36
CA LEU A 39 -10.44 -10.26 4.75
C LEU A 39 -10.26 -9.67 3.33
N SER A 40 -9.36 -8.71 3.18
CA SER A 40 -9.07 -8.09 1.88
C SER A 40 -8.41 -9.09 0.92
N ILE A 41 -7.46 -9.89 1.42
CA ILE A 41 -6.78 -10.95 0.68
C ILE A 41 -7.78 -11.97 0.15
N ALA A 42 -8.68 -12.46 1.00
CA ALA A 42 -9.68 -13.46 0.60
C ALA A 42 -10.61 -12.94 -0.51
N ILE A 43 -10.96 -11.65 -0.50
CA ILE A 43 -11.72 -11.02 -1.58
C ILE A 43 -10.91 -11.01 -2.88
N MET A 44 -9.66 -10.59 -2.83
CA MET A 44 -8.78 -10.53 -4.01
C MET A 44 -8.54 -11.91 -4.62
N GLU A 45 -8.16 -12.90 -3.80
CA GLU A 45 -7.91 -14.28 -4.24
C GLU A 45 -9.17 -14.92 -4.84
N LYS A 46 -10.34 -14.68 -4.25
CA LYS A 46 -11.63 -15.15 -4.79
C LYS A 46 -11.90 -14.65 -6.21
N HIS A 47 -11.32 -13.52 -6.59
CA HIS A 47 -11.43 -12.93 -7.92
C HIS A 47 -10.20 -13.17 -8.80
N GLY A 48 -9.36 -14.13 -8.42
CA GLY A 48 -8.24 -14.62 -9.22
C GLY A 48 -6.97 -13.80 -9.12
N VAL A 49 -6.93 -12.74 -8.27
CA VAL A 49 -5.74 -11.91 -8.07
C VAL A 49 -4.64 -12.72 -7.39
N ALA A 50 -3.44 -12.68 -7.94
CA ALA A 50 -2.26 -13.27 -7.30
C ALA A 50 -1.81 -12.38 -6.13
N VAL A 51 -1.91 -12.89 -4.90
CA VAL A 51 -1.55 -12.15 -3.70
C VAL A 51 -0.21 -12.62 -3.15
N ASP A 52 0.70 -11.67 -2.99
CA ASP A 52 1.98 -11.83 -2.29
C ASP A 52 1.88 -11.20 -0.89
N GLN A 53 2.43 -11.85 0.11
CA GLN A 53 2.36 -11.41 1.50
C GLN A 53 3.75 -11.36 2.13
N LEU A 54 4.00 -10.31 2.91
CA LEU A 54 5.24 -10.13 3.64
C LEU A 54 4.94 -9.64 5.06
N ARG A 55 5.56 -10.25 6.08
CA ARG A 55 5.63 -9.69 7.42
C ARG A 55 7.00 -9.02 7.59
N ALA A 56 7.03 -7.69 7.60
CA ALA A 56 8.27 -6.94 7.47
C ALA A 56 9.29 -7.22 8.58
N VAL A 57 8.85 -7.44 9.83
CA VAL A 57 9.76 -7.75 10.96
C VAL A 57 10.44 -9.11 10.89
N ASP A 58 10.01 -9.99 9.99
CA ASP A 58 10.65 -11.30 9.79
C ASP A 58 11.87 -11.19 8.87
N HIS A 59 12.08 -10.03 8.24
CA HIS A 59 13.14 -9.75 7.29
C HIS A 59 14.16 -8.76 7.85
N ASP A 60 15.39 -8.89 7.41
CA ASP A 60 16.46 -7.96 7.76
C ASP A 60 16.44 -6.75 6.82
N ILE A 61 15.52 -5.81 7.11
CA ILE A 61 15.34 -4.57 6.36
C ILE A 61 16.13 -3.48 7.07
N ALA A 62 17.19 -3.00 6.45
CA ALA A 62 18.00 -1.92 7.01
C ALA A 62 17.23 -0.60 7.07
N THR A 63 17.40 0.17 8.12
CA THR A 63 16.86 1.54 8.22
C THR A 63 17.61 2.47 7.26
N GLY A 64 16.89 3.30 6.52
CA GLY A 64 17.50 4.27 5.61
C GLY A 64 16.63 4.60 4.40
N VAL A 65 17.15 5.48 3.55
CA VAL A 65 16.43 6.06 2.41
C VAL A 65 17.20 5.90 1.09
N TRP A 66 17.98 4.83 0.97
CA TRP A 66 18.66 4.46 -0.27
C TRP A 66 18.15 3.10 -0.77
N PRO A 67 18.26 2.79 -2.05
CA PRO A 67 17.80 1.50 -2.60
C PRO A 67 18.45 0.30 -1.92
N ASP A 68 19.76 0.36 -1.67
CA ASP A 68 20.54 -0.66 -0.98
C ASP A 68 21.37 0.00 0.13
N MET A 69 21.03 -0.31 1.37
CA MET A 69 21.73 0.24 2.53
C MET A 69 23.07 -0.44 2.81
N THR A 70 23.39 -1.54 2.17
CA THR A 70 24.73 -2.16 2.29
C THR A 70 25.81 -1.25 1.71
N GLU A 71 25.45 -0.42 0.71
CA GLU A 71 26.34 0.61 0.16
C GLU A 71 26.54 1.82 1.11
N HIS A 72 25.74 1.86 2.21
CA HIS A 72 25.72 2.94 3.19
C HIS A 72 26.06 2.48 4.61
N GLY A 73 26.86 1.42 4.73
CA GLY A 73 27.46 0.97 5.98
C GLY A 73 26.67 -0.09 6.76
N TRP A 74 25.59 -0.63 6.21
CA TRP A 74 24.89 -1.77 6.77
C TRP A 74 25.53 -3.08 6.27
N ALA A 75 25.56 -4.10 7.13
CA ALA A 75 26.14 -5.40 6.77
C ALA A 75 25.24 -6.21 5.84
N THR A 76 23.93 -6.08 6.02
CA THR A 76 22.87 -6.80 5.29
C THR A 76 21.68 -5.88 5.03
N ASP A 77 20.95 -6.13 3.95
CA ASP A 77 19.69 -5.45 3.64
C ASP A 77 18.87 -6.33 2.66
N GLU A 78 17.74 -6.87 3.11
CA GLU A 78 16.85 -7.64 2.25
C GLU A 78 15.92 -6.75 1.39
N TRP A 79 15.93 -5.44 1.61
CA TRP A 79 15.02 -4.54 0.91
C TRP A 79 15.12 -4.59 -0.61
N PRO A 80 16.30 -4.67 -1.26
CA PRO A 80 16.36 -4.74 -2.73
C PRO A 80 15.51 -5.89 -3.30
N ALA A 81 15.57 -7.07 -2.71
CA ALA A 81 14.75 -8.21 -3.14
C ALA A 81 13.25 -8.02 -2.82
N ILE A 82 12.92 -7.39 -1.69
CA ILE A 82 11.55 -7.04 -1.33
C ILE A 82 11.00 -5.99 -2.31
N PHE A 83 11.81 -5.01 -2.70
CA PHE A 83 11.42 -3.98 -3.64
C PHE A 83 11.06 -4.54 -5.02
N GLU A 84 11.75 -5.55 -5.51
CA GLU A 84 11.39 -6.26 -6.75
C GLU A 84 9.97 -6.85 -6.65
N ARG A 85 9.60 -7.43 -5.50
CA ARG A 85 8.24 -7.94 -5.25
C ARG A 85 7.20 -6.82 -5.24
N VAL A 86 7.53 -5.67 -4.60
CA VAL A 86 6.67 -4.47 -4.62
C VAL A 86 6.43 -4.01 -6.05
N MET A 87 7.48 -3.96 -6.88
CA MET A 87 7.38 -3.51 -8.27
C MET A 87 6.68 -4.50 -9.19
N ALA A 88 6.58 -5.76 -8.81
CA ALA A 88 5.81 -6.76 -9.53
C ALA A 88 4.29 -6.67 -9.29
N ALA A 89 3.85 -5.89 -8.28
CA ALA A 89 2.45 -5.77 -7.90
C ALA A 89 1.77 -4.55 -8.55
N ASP A 90 0.51 -4.71 -8.93
CA ASP A 90 -0.39 -3.64 -9.39
C ASP A 90 -1.00 -2.89 -8.19
N ILE A 91 -1.12 -3.57 -7.04
CA ILE A 91 -1.73 -3.05 -5.81
C ILE A 91 -0.76 -3.27 -4.66
N LEU A 92 -0.49 -2.21 -3.88
CA LEU A 92 0.25 -2.29 -2.61
C LEU A 92 -0.65 -1.93 -1.44
N VAL A 93 -0.74 -2.81 -0.45
CA VAL A 93 -1.49 -2.57 0.80
C VAL A 93 -0.54 -2.64 1.98
N LEU A 94 -0.46 -1.57 2.76
CA LEU A 94 0.29 -1.55 4.01
C LEU A 94 -0.65 -1.81 5.18
N GLY A 95 -0.45 -2.93 5.86
CA GLY A 95 -1.13 -3.26 7.11
C GLY A 95 -0.31 -2.80 8.31
N MET A 96 -0.89 -2.08 9.28
CA MET A 96 -0.14 -1.55 10.42
C MET A 96 -0.95 -1.51 11.71
N SER A 97 -0.22 -1.50 12.82
CA SER A 97 -0.79 -1.28 14.16
C SER A 97 -0.60 0.17 14.62
N ILE A 98 -1.53 0.64 15.46
CA ILE A 98 -1.47 1.94 16.12
C ILE A 98 -0.66 1.83 17.40
N TRP A 99 0.24 2.78 17.63
CA TRP A 99 0.99 2.96 18.85
C TRP A 99 1.05 4.45 19.21
N LEU A 100 0.44 4.82 20.35
CA LEU A 100 0.35 6.23 20.80
C LEU A 100 -0.26 7.17 19.72
N GLY A 101 -1.31 6.70 19.05
CA GLY A 101 -1.97 7.43 17.96
C GLY A 101 -1.24 7.42 16.64
N GLU A 102 -0.02 6.87 16.55
CA GLU A 102 0.83 6.82 15.36
C GLU A 102 0.92 5.41 14.77
N LYS A 103 1.26 5.34 13.48
CA LYS A 103 1.61 4.09 12.82
C LYS A 103 2.85 3.44 13.44
N SER A 104 2.94 2.13 13.38
CA SER A 104 4.12 1.40 13.87
C SER A 104 5.42 1.91 13.23
N SER A 105 6.54 1.79 13.97
CA SER A 105 7.87 2.11 13.46
C SER A 105 8.22 1.31 12.20
N VAL A 106 7.76 0.07 12.11
CA VAL A 106 7.94 -0.79 10.92
C VAL A 106 7.22 -0.21 9.72
N ALA A 107 6.00 0.33 9.88
CA ALA A 107 5.31 1.01 8.76
C ALA A 107 6.06 2.26 8.32
N THR A 108 6.64 3.01 9.26
CA THR A 108 7.51 4.15 8.96
C THR A 108 8.73 3.72 8.16
N GLN A 109 9.41 2.67 8.62
CA GLN A 109 10.57 2.10 7.92
C GLN A 109 10.22 1.67 6.49
N ILE A 110 9.11 0.97 6.27
CA ILE A 110 8.68 0.58 4.92
C ILE A 110 8.44 1.82 4.02
N VAL A 111 7.78 2.86 4.54
CA VAL A 111 7.58 4.11 3.78
C VAL A 111 8.92 4.78 3.43
N GLU A 112 9.87 4.82 4.37
CA GLU A 112 11.21 5.35 4.12
C GLU A 112 11.98 4.54 3.08
N ARG A 113 11.84 3.21 3.11
CA ARG A 113 12.46 2.34 2.11
C ARG A 113 11.83 2.49 0.73
N LEU A 114 10.52 2.66 0.63
CA LEU A 114 9.84 3.01 -0.62
C LEU A 114 10.35 4.37 -1.14
N TYR A 115 10.52 5.37 -0.26
CA TYR A 115 11.07 6.66 -0.63
C TYR A 115 12.51 6.56 -1.16
N GLY A 116 13.33 5.66 -0.62
CA GLY A 116 14.67 5.39 -1.11
C GLY A 116 14.75 5.05 -2.61
N ASN A 117 13.67 4.49 -3.15
CA ASN A 117 13.54 4.12 -4.56
C ASN A 117 12.74 5.15 -5.40
N SER A 118 12.34 6.30 -4.82
CA SER A 118 11.44 7.28 -5.46
C SER A 118 12.02 7.98 -6.68
N HIS A 119 13.34 7.95 -6.85
CA HIS A 119 14.03 8.55 -8.00
C HIS A 119 14.03 7.66 -9.26
N LEU A 120 13.63 6.40 -9.12
CA LEU A 120 13.58 5.47 -10.24
C LEU A 120 12.47 5.86 -11.22
N LEU A 121 12.73 5.64 -12.50
CA LEU A 121 11.78 5.92 -13.57
C LEU A 121 11.33 4.63 -14.26
N ASN A 122 10.11 4.64 -14.77
CA ASN A 122 9.61 3.61 -15.66
C ASN A 122 10.05 3.86 -17.11
N ASP A 123 9.72 2.93 -18.02
CA ASP A 123 10.11 3.02 -19.45
C ASP A 123 9.51 4.24 -20.17
N ALA A 124 8.45 4.84 -19.62
CA ALA A 124 7.84 6.06 -20.13
C ALA A 124 8.49 7.35 -19.59
N GLY A 125 9.52 7.24 -18.75
CA GLY A 125 10.22 8.38 -18.14
C GLY A 125 9.47 9.03 -16.96
N GLN A 126 8.42 8.40 -16.47
CA GLN A 126 7.67 8.79 -15.26
C GLN A 126 8.28 8.12 -14.03
N TYR A 127 7.93 8.58 -12.82
CA TYR A 127 8.32 7.88 -11.60
C TYR A 127 7.81 6.44 -11.57
N ALA A 128 8.63 5.52 -11.08
CA ALA A 128 8.44 4.08 -11.21
C ALA A 128 7.13 3.53 -10.61
N TYR A 129 6.57 4.22 -9.62
CA TYR A 129 5.31 3.81 -8.98
C TYR A 129 4.04 4.20 -9.74
N TYR A 130 4.16 5.02 -10.80
CA TYR A 130 2.99 5.42 -11.60
C TYR A 130 2.29 4.20 -12.22
N GLY A 131 0.96 4.26 -12.27
CA GLY A 131 0.14 3.16 -12.78
C GLY A 131 -0.19 2.07 -11.74
N ARG A 132 0.28 2.21 -10.49
CA ARG A 132 -0.03 1.31 -9.38
C ARG A 132 -1.02 1.93 -8.40
N VAL A 133 -1.72 1.07 -7.66
CA VAL A 133 -2.73 1.47 -6.66
C VAL A 133 -2.20 1.24 -5.26
N GLY A 134 -2.46 2.17 -4.35
CA GLY A 134 -2.07 2.07 -2.94
C GLY A 134 -3.26 2.11 -1.99
N GLY A 135 -3.15 1.35 -0.89
CA GLY A 135 -4.13 1.35 0.20
C GLY A 135 -3.50 0.97 1.54
N CYS A 136 -4.26 1.08 2.62
CA CYS A 136 -3.78 0.66 3.93
C CYS A 136 -4.88 0.11 4.85
N LEU A 137 -4.48 -0.75 5.78
CA LEU A 137 -5.31 -1.37 6.80
C LEU A 137 -4.69 -1.11 8.19
N VAL A 138 -5.52 -0.71 9.14
CA VAL A 138 -5.03 -0.24 10.45
C VAL A 138 -5.77 -0.95 11.58
N THR A 139 -5.04 -1.49 12.56
CA THR A 139 -5.62 -2.08 13.77
C THR A 139 -4.99 -1.48 15.03
N GLY A 140 -5.75 -1.35 16.09
CA GLY A 140 -5.23 -0.91 17.39
C GLY A 140 -6.26 -0.95 18.49
N ASN A 141 -5.81 -0.68 19.72
CA ASN A 141 -6.63 -0.56 20.93
C ASN A 141 -6.61 0.88 21.47
N GLU A 142 -6.41 1.83 20.58
CA GLU A 142 -6.45 3.25 20.87
C GLU A 142 -6.77 4.03 19.60
N ASP A 143 -7.19 5.28 19.75
CA ASP A 143 -7.57 6.13 18.63
C ASP A 143 -6.37 6.41 17.69
N GLY A 144 -6.64 6.61 16.40
CA GLY A 144 -5.58 6.93 15.44
C GLY A 144 -5.72 6.30 14.06
N VAL A 145 -6.77 5.49 13.76
CA VAL A 145 -6.94 4.88 12.42
C VAL A 145 -6.84 5.91 11.31
N LYS A 146 -7.57 7.03 11.43
CA LYS A 146 -7.59 8.06 10.38
C LYS A 146 -6.28 8.83 10.28
N HIS A 147 -5.61 9.08 11.40
CA HIS A 147 -4.29 9.70 11.40
C HIS A 147 -3.25 8.82 10.70
N CYS A 148 -3.18 7.54 11.06
CA CYS A 148 -2.28 6.57 10.42
C CYS A 148 -2.60 6.41 8.92
N GLY A 149 -3.89 6.26 8.58
CA GLY A 149 -4.35 6.12 7.21
C GLY A 149 -3.98 7.33 6.35
N MET A 150 -4.32 8.55 6.80
CA MET A 150 -3.98 9.80 6.12
C MET A 150 -2.48 9.91 5.85
N ASN A 151 -1.65 9.61 6.84
CA ASN A 151 -0.20 9.71 6.71
C ASN A 151 0.35 8.73 5.66
N VAL A 152 -0.09 7.46 5.70
CA VAL A 152 0.38 6.44 4.75
C VAL A 152 -0.15 6.69 3.35
N LEU A 153 -1.43 7.01 3.21
CA LEU A 153 -2.03 7.28 1.90
C LEU A 153 -1.40 8.51 1.23
N TYR A 154 -1.10 9.57 2.00
CA TYR A 154 -0.35 10.71 1.49
C TYR A 154 1.06 10.30 1.01
N SER A 155 1.77 9.49 1.80
CA SER A 155 3.11 9.01 1.43
C SER A 155 3.07 8.20 0.13
N LEU A 156 2.14 7.26 0.00
CA LEU A 156 1.98 6.45 -1.21
C LEU A 156 1.62 7.33 -2.41
N GLN A 157 0.68 8.27 -2.26
CA GLN A 157 0.29 9.20 -3.32
C GLN A 157 1.48 10.07 -3.76
N HIS A 158 2.25 10.59 -2.81
CA HIS A 158 3.43 11.41 -3.11
C HIS A 158 4.50 10.63 -3.89
N LEU A 159 4.65 9.33 -3.60
CA LEU A 159 5.57 8.44 -4.32
C LEU A 159 5.12 8.14 -5.76
N GLY A 160 3.81 8.29 -6.06
CA GLY A 160 3.26 8.05 -7.40
C GLY A 160 2.18 6.98 -7.49
N TYR A 161 1.80 6.35 -6.36
CA TYR A 161 0.64 5.46 -6.33
C TYR A 161 -0.65 6.24 -6.54
N THR A 162 -1.58 5.66 -7.27
CA THR A 162 -2.94 6.17 -7.37
C THR A 162 -3.77 5.67 -6.18
N ILE A 163 -4.41 6.59 -5.46
CA ILE A 163 -5.20 6.27 -4.28
C ILE A 163 -6.69 6.26 -4.64
N PRO A 164 -7.38 5.11 -4.53
CA PRO A 164 -8.80 5.04 -4.81
C PRO A 164 -9.65 5.68 -3.69
N PRO A 165 -10.96 5.91 -3.93
CA PRO A 165 -11.87 6.28 -2.86
C PRO A 165 -11.82 5.27 -1.72
N GLN A 166 -11.86 5.76 -0.46
CA GLN A 166 -11.90 4.93 0.74
C GLN A 166 -10.77 3.88 0.81
N ALA A 167 -9.54 4.27 0.46
CA ALA A 167 -8.37 3.39 0.41
C ALA A 167 -7.82 3.00 1.78
N ASP A 168 -8.47 3.41 2.87
CA ASP A 168 -8.14 3.04 4.24
C ASP A 168 -9.33 2.33 4.91
N ALA A 169 -9.03 1.28 5.66
CA ALA A 169 -9.97 0.67 6.58
C ALA A 169 -9.26 0.30 7.88
N GLY A 170 -10.02 0.19 8.96
CA GLY A 170 -9.41 -0.18 10.22
C GLY A 170 -10.42 -0.54 11.30
N TRP A 171 -9.87 -1.08 12.39
CA TRP A 171 -10.57 -1.45 13.60
C TRP A 171 -9.87 -0.89 14.82
N ILE A 172 -10.66 -0.42 15.78
CA ILE A 172 -10.19 0.07 17.08
C ILE A 172 -10.90 -0.70 18.18
N GLY A 173 -10.12 -1.32 19.07
CA GLY A 173 -10.60 -1.85 20.34
C GLY A 173 -10.54 -0.79 21.46
N GLU A 174 -10.98 -1.21 22.65
CA GLU A 174 -10.88 -0.39 23.85
C GLU A 174 -9.41 -0.17 24.23
N ALA A 175 -9.05 1.07 24.58
CA ALA A 175 -7.71 1.42 24.99
C ALA A 175 -7.33 0.73 26.32
N GLY A 176 -6.07 0.34 26.45
CA GLY A 176 -5.54 -0.37 27.60
C GLY A 176 -5.44 -1.89 27.36
N PRO A 177 -5.61 -2.75 28.38
CA PRO A 177 -5.45 -4.21 28.25
C PRO A 177 -6.67 -4.91 27.61
N GLY A 178 -7.54 -4.18 26.93
CA GLY A 178 -8.72 -4.74 26.27
C GLY A 178 -8.38 -5.72 25.16
N PRO A 179 -9.36 -6.54 24.70
CA PRO A 179 -9.10 -7.50 23.64
C PRO A 179 -8.77 -6.80 22.33
N SER A 180 -7.77 -7.33 21.62
CA SER A 180 -7.37 -6.84 20.29
C SER A 180 -8.16 -7.57 19.20
N TYR A 181 -8.08 -7.12 17.95
CA TYR A 181 -8.97 -7.50 16.84
C TYR A 181 -9.34 -8.99 16.75
N LEU A 182 -8.38 -9.91 16.93
CA LEU A 182 -8.61 -11.36 16.84
C LEU A 182 -8.87 -12.02 18.21
N ASP A 183 -8.81 -11.27 19.31
CA ASP A 183 -8.99 -11.86 20.64
C ASP A 183 -10.48 -12.15 20.89
N GLU A 184 -10.74 -13.19 21.70
CA GLU A 184 -12.08 -13.51 22.13
C GLU A 184 -12.73 -12.30 22.85
N GLY A 185 -13.96 -12.00 22.48
CA GLY A 185 -14.71 -10.88 23.04
C GLY A 185 -14.38 -9.52 22.45
N SER A 186 -13.47 -9.40 21.50
CA SER A 186 -13.18 -8.14 20.82
C SER A 186 -14.32 -7.67 19.92
N GLY A 187 -15.10 -8.60 19.34
CA GLY A 187 -16.07 -8.32 18.30
C GLY A 187 -15.44 -7.78 17.00
N GLY A 188 -14.12 -7.86 16.88
CA GLY A 188 -13.40 -7.31 15.73
C GLY A 188 -13.76 -7.97 14.41
N PRO A 189 -13.63 -9.30 14.27
CA PRO A 189 -13.98 -10.02 13.05
C PRO A 189 -15.46 -9.92 12.65
N GLU A 190 -16.34 -9.70 13.60
CA GLU A 190 -17.80 -9.55 13.40
C GLU A 190 -18.23 -8.09 13.21
N ASN A 191 -17.32 -7.13 13.31
CA ASN A 191 -17.65 -5.70 13.23
C ASN A 191 -18.09 -5.31 11.82
N ASP A 192 -19.39 -5.07 11.64
CA ASP A 192 -20.01 -4.76 10.35
C ASP A 192 -19.40 -3.49 9.70
N PHE A 193 -19.13 -2.46 10.48
CA PHE A 193 -18.53 -1.21 9.97
C PHE A 193 -17.13 -1.46 9.42
N THR A 194 -16.29 -2.20 10.14
CA THR A 194 -14.93 -2.58 9.70
C THR A 194 -14.97 -3.45 8.46
N ASN A 195 -15.82 -4.49 8.47
CA ASN A 195 -15.96 -5.43 7.36
C ASN A 195 -16.44 -4.73 6.09
N ARG A 196 -17.45 -3.87 6.20
CA ARG A 196 -17.95 -3.07 5.08
C ARG A 196 -16.87 -2.14 4.51
N ASN A 197 -16.17 -1.40 5.36
CA ASN A 197 -15.14 -0.47 4.90
C ASN A 197 -13.96 -1.21 4.26
N THR A 198 -13.51 -2.31 4.84
CA THR A 198 -12.45 -3.16 4.26
C THR A 198 -12.90 -3.73 2.91
N THR A 199 -14.14 -4.18 2.81
CA THR A 199 -14.72 -4.67 1.54
C THR A 199 -14.73 -3.56 0.48
N PHE A 200 -15.19 -2.36 0.82
CA PHE A 200 -15.25 -1.24 -0.13
C PHE A 200 -13.86 -0.78 -0.55
N ALA A 201 -12.93 -0.65 0.39
CA ALA A 201 -11.54 -0.33 0.09
C ALA A 201 -10.93 -1.35 -0.88
N THR A 202 -11.15 -2.64 -0.64
CA THR A 202 -10.64 -3.73 -1.49
C THR A 202 -11.20 -3.65 -2.91
N TRP A 203 -12.52 -3.49 -3.05
CA TRP A 203 -13.15 -3.37 -4.36
C TRP A 203 -12.72 -2.11 -5.11
N ASN A 204 -12.60 -0.99 -4.42
CA ASN A 204 -12.12 0.25 -5.05
C ASN A 204 -10.67 0.11 -5.54
N MET A 205 -9.80 -0.59 -4.79
CA MET A 205 -8.44 -0.91 -5.24
C MET A 205 -8.45 -1.81 -6.48
N LEU A 206 -9.27 -2.87 -6.50
CA LEU A 206 -9.41 -3.78 -7.64
C LEU A 206 -9.88 -3.05 -8.90
N HIS A 207 -10.97 -2.27 -8.79
CA HIS A 207 -11.51 -1.51 -9.90
C HIS A 207 -10.50 -0.52 -10.46
N LEU A 208 -9.84 0.25 -9.60
CA LEU A 208 -8.88 1.25 -10.05
C LEU A 208 -7.64 0.60 -10.67
N ALA A 209 -7.12 -0.49 -10.09
CA ALA A 209 -6.01 -1.23 -10.67
C ALA A 209 -6.36 -1.81 -12.05
N ARG A 210 -7.58 -2.34 -12.21
CA ARG A 210 -8.06 -2.81 -13.51
C ARG A 210 -8.12 -1.67 -14.53
N MET A 211 -8.72 -0.56 -14.16
CA MET A 211 -8.81 0.63 -15.03
C MET A 211 -7.43 1.14 -15.47
N LEU A 212 -6.47 1.21 -14.53
CA LEU A 212 -5.10 1.63 -14.84
C LEU A 212 -4.40 0.64 -15.76
N LYS A 213 -4.54 -0.66 -15.49
CA LYS A 213 -3.93 -1.71 -16.32
C LYS A 213 -4.49 -1.73 -17.74
N ASP A 214 -5.81 -1.60 -17.89
CA ASP A 214 -6.46 -1.50 -19.21
C ASP A 214 -6.05 -0.24 -19.98
N ALA A 215 -5.80 0.85 -19.29
CA ALA A 215 -5.34 2.11 -19.88
C ALA A 215 -3.82 2.12 -20.19
N GLY A 216 -3.07 1.10 -19.76
CA GLY A 216 -1.60 1.08 -19.86
C GLY A 216 -0.91 2.01 -18.86
N GLY A 217 -1.56 2.34 -17.74
CA GLY A 217 -1.07 3.21 -16.69
C GLY A 217 -1.55 4.66 -16.80
N ILE A 218 -0.82 5.57 -16.19
CA ILE A 218 -1.05 7.02 -16.31
C ILE A 218 -0.46 7.50 -17.65
N PRO A 219 -1.20 8.24 -18.50
CA PRO A 219 -0.66 8.75 -19.75
C PRO A 219 0.63 9.55 -19.56
N ALA A 220 1.64 9.24 -20.38
CA ALA A 220 2.97 9.83 -20.29
C ALA A 220 3.04 11.11 -21.12
N HIS A 221 2.43 12.19 -20.63
CA HIS A 221 2.57 13.53 -21.19
C HIS A 221 2.41 14.57 -20.09
N GLY A 222 3.37 15.47 -19.97
CA GLY A 222 3.35 16.52 -18.94
C GLY A 222 3.82 16.08 -17.55
N ASN A 223 4.14 14.81 -17.37
CA ASN A 223 4.52 14.18 -16.11
C ASN A 223 5.74 13.24 -16.24
N GLN A 224 6.51 13.40 -17.32
CA GLN A 224 7.73 12.63 -17.58
C GLN A 224 8.94 13.37 -16.99
N ARG A 225 9.51 12.82 -15.95
CA ARG A 225 10.70 13.39 -15.30
C ARG A 225 11.91 13.41 -16.24
N SER A 226 12.08 12.36 -17.05
CA SER A 226 13.16 12.28 -18.04
C SER A 226 13.11 13.43 -19.06
N GLU A 227 11.91 13.75 -19.56
CA GLU A 227 11.71 14.84 -20.51
C GLU A 227 11.96 16.21 -19.87
N TRP A 228 11.53 16.38 -18.62
CA TRP A 228 11.81 17.60 -17.88
C TRP A 228 13.30 17.82 -17.68
N ASP A 229 14.03 16.77 -17.30
CA ASP A 229 15.48 16.81 -17.11
C ASP A 229 16.22 17.05 -18.45
N ALA A 230 15.66 16.57 -19.56
CA ALA A 230 16.16 16.85 -20.92
C ALA A 230 15.83 18.28 -21.42
N GLY A 231 15.12 19.09 -20.63
CA GLY A 231 14.81 20.48 -20.97
C GLY A 231 13.43 20.74 -21.52
N CYS A 232 12.58 19.71 -21.71
CA CYS A 232 11.17 19.89 -22.04
C CYS A 232 10.44 20.60 -20.88
N ARG A 233 9.50 21.49 -21.22
CA ARG A 233 8.69 22.22 -20.22
C ARG A 233 7.20 21.97 -20.40
N PHE A 234 6.81 21.05 -21.28
CA PHE A 234 5.41 20.69 -21.54
C PHE A 234 4.52 21.91 -21.73
N GLU A 235 4.95 22.82 -22.60
CA GLU A 235 4.27 24.11 -22.90
C GLU A 235 4.32 25.13 -21.74
N PHE A 236 4.90 24.77 -20.59
CA PHE A 236 5.06 25.72 -19.49
C PHE A 236 6.13 26.77 -19.83
N SER A 237 5.74 28.01 -19.86
CA SER A 237 6.59 29.15 -20.16
C SER A 237 6.53 30.18 -19.04
N ASN A 238 7.21 29.90 -17.93
CA ASN A 238 7.36 30.86 -16.84
C ASN A 238 8.84 31.29 -16.71
N PRO A 239 9.23 32.45 -17.22
CA PRO A 239 10.59 32.92 -17.15
C PRO A 239 11.07 33.26 -15.73
N GLU A 240 10.17 33.51 -14.78
CA GLU A 240 10.50 33.87 -13.41
C GLU A 240 11.06 32.71 -12.57
N HIS A 241 10.83 31.48 -13.02
CA HIS A 241 11.24 30.26 -12.33
C HIS A 241 12.23 29.41 -13.14
N ARG A 242 12.95 30.05 -14.03
CA ARG A 242 14.00 29.42 -14.86
C ARG A 242 15.38 29.58 -14.28
#